data_d22cef9a9ea732299b052d14938f86f9
#
_entry.id   d22cef9a9ea732299b052d14938f86f9
#
_cell.length_a   1.000
_cell.length_b   1.000
_cell.length_c   1.000
_cell.angle_alpha   90.00
_cell.angle_beta   90.00
_cell.angle_gamma   90.00
#
_symmetry.space_group_name_H-M   'P 1'
#
loop_
_entity.id
_entity.type
_entity.pdbx_description
1 polymer ?
#
loop_
_entity_poly.entity_id
_entity_poly.type
_entity_poly.pdbx_seq_one_letter_code
_entity_poly.pdbx_strand_id
1 'polypeptide(L)' 'MLTAVRTKVQGVYLVNDEGEEVLLPNKYVPLGLEEGGKIEVFVYKDSEDRLVATTLVP' A
#
# COMPACT_ATOMS: atom_id res chain seq x y z
N MET A 1 -0.36 7.84 6.71
CA MET A 1 -0.98 6.54 7.00
C MET A 1 -2.07 6.24 6.00
N LEU A 2 -2.10 5.06 5.44
CA LEU A 2 -3.10 4.70 4.44
C LEU A 2 -3.98 3.58 4.96
N THR A 3 -5.16 3.42 4.35
CA THR A 3 -6.13 2.40 4.76
C THR A 3 -6.15 1.28 3.73
N ALA A 4 -6.01 0.04 4.20
CA ALA A 4 -6.10 -1.14 3.34
C ALA A 4 -7.55 -1.37 2.95
N VAL A 5 -7.83 -1.40 1.63
CA VAL A 5 -9.21 -1.55 1.15
C VAL A 5 -9.48 -2.90 0.53
N ARG A 6 -8.45 -3.57 0.00
CA ARG A 6 -8.63 -4.92 -0.54
C ARG A 6 -7.29 -5.61 -0.68
N THR A 7 -7.36 -6.94 -0.65
CA THR A 7 -6.19 -7.79 -0.81
C THR A 7 -6.28 -8.48 -2.16
N LYS A 8 -5.18 -8.45 -2.92
CA LYS A 8 -5.07 -9.10 -4.21
C LYS A 8 -3.85 -10.00 -4.25
N VAL A 9 -3.70 -10.76 -5.33
CA VAL A 9 -2.55 -11.64 -5.52
C VAL A 9 -1.24 -10.86 -5.51
N GLN A 10 -1.24 -9.68 -6.10
CA GLN A 10 -0.03 -8.85 -6.17
C GLN A 10 0.33 -8.19 -4.83
N GLY A 11 -0.65 -7.99 -3.97
CA GLY A 11 -0.44 -7.30 -2.71
C GLY A 11 -1.74 -6.71 -2.19
N VAL A 12 -1.60 -5.68 -1.36
CA VAL A 12 -2.74 -5.01 -0.74
C VAL A 12 -2.90 -3.63 -1.37
N TYR A 13 -4.13 -3.29 -1.74
CA TYR A 13 -4.42 -1.95 -2.24
C TYR A 13 -4.81 -1.05 -1.08
N LEU A 14 -4.15 0.10 -1.01
CA LEU A 14 -4.36 1.10 0.03
C LEU A 14 -4.95 2.35 -0.60
N VAL A 15 -5.68 3.12 0.19
CA VAL A 15 -6.15 4.43 -0.26
C VAL A 15 -5.64 5.49 0.72
N ASN A 16 -5.29 6.66 0.17
CA ASN A 16 -4.91 7.82 0.95
C ASN A 16 -6.12 8.70 1.22
N ASP A 17 -5.88 9.83 1.88
CA ASP A 17 -6.95 10.77 2.23
C ASP A 17 -7.61 11.38 1.00
N GLU A 18 -6.93 11.36 -0.13
CA GLU A 18 -7.47 11.91 -1.37
C GLU A 18 -8.23 10.88 -2.19
N GLY A 19 -8.28 9.64 -1.71
CA GLY A 19 -8.97 8.56 -2.41
C GLY A 19 -8.15 7.88 -3.50
N GLU A 20 -6.87 8.19 -3.59
CA GLU A 20 -5.99 7.55 -4.57
C GLU A 20 -5.60 6.16 -4.11
N GLU A 21 -5.62 5.20 -5.02
CA GLU A 21 -5.19 3.84 -4.73
C GLU A 21 -3.68 3.69 -4.88
N VAL A 22 -3.09 3.00 -3.92
CA VAL A 22 -1.66 2.73 -3.90
C VAL A 22 -1.48 1.23 -3.68
N LEU A 23 -0.59 0.61 -4.44
CA LEU A 23 -0.31 -0.81 -4.29
C LEU A 23 0.82 -1.02 -3.29
N LEU A 24 0.57 -1.87 -2.30
CA LEU A 24 1.60 -2.34 -1.38
C LEU A 24 1.97 -3.77 -1.78
N PRO A 25 3.14 -3.98 -2.40
CA PRO A 25 3.52 -5.33 -2.85
C PRO A 25 3.55 -6.34 -1.70
N ASN A 26 3.28 -7.60 -2.03
CA ASN A 26 3.24 -8.68 -1.04
C ASN A 26 4.47 -8.73 -0.15
N LYS A 27 5.64 -8.47 -0.72
CA LYS A 27 6.89 -8.55 0.04
C LYS A 27 6.97 -7.53 1.16
N TYR A 28 6.14 -6.50 1.13
CA TYR A 28 6.12 -5.47 2.15
C TYR A 28 4.89 -5.54 3.05
N VAL A 29 3.97 -6.46 2.77
CA VAL A 29 2.74 -6.57 3.57
C VAL A 29 3.08 -7.26 4.89
N PRO A 30 2.87 -6.58 6.03
CA PRO A 30 3.15 -7.20 7.31
C PRO A 30 2.11 -8.26 7.67
N LEU A 31 2.54 -9.22 8.47
CA LEU A 31 1.60 -10.22 8.98
C LEU A 31 0.57 -9.50 9.87
N GLY A 32 -0.69 -9.88 9.68
CA GLY A 32 -1.76 -9.30 10.49
C GLY A 32 -2.42 -8.07 9.91
N LEU A 33 -1.94 -7.57 8.77
CA LEU A 33 -2.64 -6.47 8.12
C LEU A 33 -3.93 -6.99 7.50
N GLU A 34 -5.05 -6.37 7.85
CA GLU A 34 -6.36 -6.78 7.38
C GLU A 34 -7.02 -5.66 6.59
N GLU A 35 -8.02 -6.03 5.76
CA GLU A 35 -8.82 -5.04 5.04
C GLU A 35 -9.51 -4.13 6.06
N GLY A 36 -9.46 -2.83 5.78
CA GLY A 36 -9.95 -1.83 6.72
C GLY A 36 -8.92 -1.36 7.72
N GLY A 37 -7.78 -2.06 7.82
CA GLY A 37 -6.70 -1.67 8.72
C GLY A 37 -5.90 -0.52 8.16
N LYS A 38 -5.24 0.22 9.03
CA LYS A 38 -4.37 1.32 8.63
C LYS A 38 -2.91 0.91 8.78
N ILE A 39 -2.08 1.41 7.89
CA ILE A 39 -0.66 1.11 7.91
C ILE A 39 0.13 2.35 7.49
N GLU A 40 1.27 2.56 8.13
CA GLU A 40 2.18 3.62 7.77
C GLU A 40 3.10 3.12 6.68
N VAL A 41 3.10 3.81 5.54
CA VAL A 41 3.92 3.42 4.39
C VAL A 41 4.52 4.67 3.76
N PHE A 42 5.54 4.45 2.94
CA PHE A 42 6.14 5.49 2.12
C PHE A 42 5.70 5.25 0.68
N VAL A 43 5.16 6.30 0.05
CA VAL A 43 4.61 6.20 -1.29
C VAL A 43 5.58 6.81 -2.29
N TYR A 44 5.80 6.12 -3.40
CA TYR A 44 6.67 6.61 -4.46
C TYR A 44 6.09 6.19 -5.81
N LYS A 45 6.57 6.79 -6.88
CA LYS A 45 6.19 6.40 -8.23
C LYS A 45 7.25 5.49 -8.82
N ASP A 46 6.80 4.40 -9.45
CA ASP A 46 7.71 3.48 -10.12
C ASP A 46 8.05 4.01 -11.51
N SER A 47 8.78 3.21 -12.29
CA SER A 47 9.21 3.60 -13.62
C SER A 47 8.03 3.78 -14.59
N GLU A 48 6.88 3.23 -14.26
CA GLU A 48 5.67 3.37 -15.08
C GLU A 48 4.73 4.44 -14.54
N ASP A 49 5.22 5.28 -13.63
CA ASP A 49 4.49 6.38 -13.04
C ASP A 49 3.29 5.94 -12.22
N ARG A 50 3.35 4.75 -11.63
CA ARG A 50 2.32 4.23 -10.75
C ARG A 50 2.67 4.51 -9.31
N LEU A 51 1.64 4.74 -8.50
CA LEU A 51 1.84 4.91 -7.07
C LEU A 51 2.06 3.55 -6.43
N VAL A 52 3.16 3.41 -5.73
CA VAL A 52 3.55 2.17 -5.06
C VAL A 52 3.95 2.52 -3.63
N ALA A 53 3.58 1.66 -2.69
CA ALA A 53 3.92 1.84 -1.28
C ALA A 53 5.00 0.86 -0.86
N THR A 54 5.77 1.26 0.15
CA THR A 54 6.77 0.39 0.77
C THR A 54 6.77 0.63 2.26
N THR A 55 7.09 -0.42 3.01
CA THR A 55 7.29 -0.30 4.47
C THR A 55 8.75 -0.05 4.81
N LEU A 56 9.63 -0.09 3.81
CA LEU A 56 11.05 0.18 4.04
C LEU A 56 11.28 1.68 4.14
N VAL A 57 12.16 2.07 5.05
CA VAL A 57 12.56 3.47 5.18
C VAL A 57 13.43 3.83 3.97
N PRO A 58 13.08 4.89 3.23
CA PRO A 58 13.86 5.28 2.05
C PRO A 58 15.24 5.80 2.42
#